data_37f4ca08a02689793df71fab8470785c
#
_entry.id   37f4ca08a02689793df71fab8470785c
#
_cell.length_a   1.000
_cell.length_b   1.000
_cell.length_c   1.000
_cell.angle_alpha   90.00
_cell.angle_beta   90.00
_cell.angle_gamma   90.00
#
_symmetry.space_group_name_H-M   'P 1'
#
loop_
_entity.id
_entity.type
_entity.pdbx_description
1 polymer ?
#
loop_
_entity_poly.entity_id
_entity_poly.type
_entity_poly.pdbx_seq_one_letter_code
_entity_poly.pdbx_strand_id
1 'polypeptide(L)'
;MQRTIIDYYLDEEGDWVALLSCQHGQHVRHQPPFVNRPWVITQAGRDAMLGSGLNCVRCDRLELPDHLVLLQHLECRDGDMPPELRAGLATQAGVWTRILVQEGQLICHLGEPLANRLIATPLAELMIPPEVLYSIESDPPPSFILEYYGPQRPS
;
A
#
# COMPACT_ATOMS: atom_id res chain seq x y z
N MET A 1 -0.60 10.53 1.39
CA MET A 1 0.77 9.98 1.15
C MET A 1 1.13 10.14 -0.32
N GLN A 2 2.30 10.68 -0.61
CA GLN A 2 2.74 10.87 -2.00
C GLN A 2 3.09 9.55 -2.66
N ARG A 3 2.55 9.32 -3.87
CA ARG A 3 2.83 8.14 -4.69
C ARG A 3 3.10 8.58 -6.13
N THR A 4 3.91 7.82 -6.84
CA THR A 4 4.24 8.14 -8.22
C THR A 4 3.24 7.53 -9.19
N ILE A 5 2.97 8.24 -10.29
CA ILE A 5 2.16 7.72 -11.39
C ILE A 5 3.02 6.76 -12.19
N ILE A 6 2.56 5.50 -12.33
CA ILE A 6 3.29 4.46 -13.07
C ILE A 6 2.61 4.07 -14.37
N ASP A 7 1.32 4.34 -14.53
CA ASP A 7 0.55 4.00 -15.72
C ASP A 7 -0.80 4.74 -15.71
N TYR A 8 -1.59 4.56 -16.75
CA TYR A 8 -2.96 5.09 -16.87
C TYR A 8 -3.87 4.05 -17.50
N TYR A 9 -5.13 4.13 -17.16
CA TYR A 9 -6.18 3.36 -17.85
C TYR A 9 -7.48 4.14 -17.89
N LEU A 10 -8.38 3.73 -18.74
CA LEU A 10 -9.73 4.28 -18.81
C LEU A 10 -10.66 3.43 -17.94
N ASP A 11 -11.52 4.07 -17.16
CA ASP A 11 -12.56 3.38 -16.42
C ASP A 11 -13.76 3.06 -17.34
N GLU A 12 -14.81 2.46 -16.79
CA GLU A 12 -16.00 2.08 -17.54
C GLU A 12 -16.76 3.29 -18.11
N GLU A 13 -16.58 4.47 -17.52
CA GLU A 13 -17.21 5.71 -17.96
C GLU A 13 -16.36 6.47 -18.98
N GLY A 14 -15.18 5.96 -19.32
CA GLY A 14 -14.26 6.60 -20.23
C GLY A 14 -13.40 7.69 -19.62
N ASP A 15 -13.34 7.77 -18.31
CA ASP A 15 -12.49 8.72 -17.59
C ASP A 15 -11.09 8.13 -17.36
N TRP A 16 -10.07 8.98 -17.44
CA TRP A 16 -8.70 8.57 -17.18
C TRP A 16 -8.45 8.35 -15.69
N VAL A 17 -7.79 7.25 -15.38
CA VAL A 17 -7.35 6.89 -14.05
C VAL A 17 -5.82 6.73 -14.07
N ALA A 18 -5.14 7.40 -13.16
CA ALA A 18 -3.71 7.19 -12.94
C ALA A 18 -3.52 6.00 -12.01
N LEU A 19 -2.72 5.02 -12.45
CA LEU A 19 -2.29 3.93 -11.60
C LEU A 19 -1.07 4.40 -10.81
N LEU A 20 -1.14 4.32 -9.49
CA LEU A 20 -0.08 4.78 -8.61
C LEU A 20 0.84 3.63 -8.19
N SER A 21 2.04 3.95 -7.76
CA SER A 21 3.03 2.96 -7.31
C SER A 21 2.56 2.10 -6.14
N CYS A 22 1.55 2.55 -5.39
CA CYS A 22 0.88 1.77 -4.35
C CYS A 22 -0.19 0.82 -4.89
N GLN A 23 -0.44 0.82 -6.19
CA GLN A 23 -1.49 0.06 -6.88
C GLN A 23 -2.91 0.61 -6.70
N HIS A 24 -3.09 1.73 -6.04
CA HIS A 24 -4.37 2.44 -6.09
C HIS A 24 -4.52 3.17 -7.41
N GLY A 25 -5.74 3.17 -7.94
CA GLY A 25 -6.13 4.03 -9.05
C GLY A 25 -6.67 5.35 -8.55
N GLN A 26 -6.27 6.44 -9.17
CA GLN A 26 -6.80 7.77 -8.87
C GLN A 26 -7.32 8.43 -10.14
N HIS A 27 -8.58 8.86 -10.12
CA HIS A 27 -9.16 9.60 -11.24
C HIS A 27 -8.40 10.91 -11.43
N VAL A 28 -8.00 11.17 -12.67
CA VAL A 28 -7.32 12.40 -13.06
C VAL A 28 -8.17 13.06 -14.13
N ARG A 29 -8.88 14.13 -13.76
CA ARG A 29 -9.84 14.81 -14.61
C ARG A 29 -9.36 16.20 -14.97
N HIS A 30 -9.72 16.63 -16.17
CA HIS A 30 -9.59 18.01 -16.59
C HIS A 30 -10.99 18.60 -16.72
N GLN A 31 -11.42 19.36 -15.73
CA GLN A 31 -12.75 20.00 -15.65
C GLN A 31 -12.61 21.47 -15.22
N PRO A 32 -12.10 22.34 -16.12
CA PRO A 32 -11.97 23.75 -15.77
C PRO A 32 -13.34 24.38 -15.45
N PRO A 33 -13.41 25.36 -14.55
CA PRO A 33 -12.31 25.94 -13.79
C PRO A 33 -11.94 25.18 -12.51
N PHE A 34 -12.69 24.12 -12.15
CA PHE A 34 -12.57 23.43 -10.86
C PHE A 34 -11.33 22.56 -10.78
N VAL A 35 -11.02 21.80 -11.83
CA VAL A 35 -9.83 20.97 -11.92
C VAL A 35 -9.11 21.27 -13.21
N ASN A 36 -7.89 21.81 -13.13
CA ASN A 36 -7.08 22.18 -14.28
C ASN A 36 -5.92 21.22 -14.47
N ARG A 37 -6.14 20.18 -15.29
CA ARG A 37 -5.14 19.17 -15.65
C ARG A 37 -5.14 18.94 -17.17
N PRO A 38 -4.71 19.93 -17.97
CA PRO A 38 -4.77 19.80 -19.42
C PRO A 38 -3.91 18.67 -19.98
N TRP A 39 -2.89 18.24 -19.24
CA TRP A 39 -2.03 17.13 -19.64
C TRP A 39 -2.77 15.78 -19.75
N VAL A 40 -3.94 15.66 -19.09
CA VAL A 40 -4.72 14.40 -19.11
C VAL A 40 -5.26 14.08 -20.50
N ILE A 41 -5.63 15.10 -21.28
CA ILE A 41 -6.34 14.92 -22.55
C ILE A 41 -5.47 14.41 -23.69
N THR A 42 -4.15 14.50 -23.59
CA THR A 42 -3.25 14.03 -24.65
C THR A 42 -2.35 12.91 -24.18
N GLN A 43 -1.97 12.03 -25.10
CA GLN A 43 -1.03 10.95 -24.81
C GLN A 43 0.32 11.54 -24.36
N ALA A 44 0.81 12.55 -25.08
CA ALA A 44 2.09 13.20 -24.74
C ALA A 44 2.05 13.83 -23.35
N GLY A 45 0.94 14.45 -22.98
CA GLY A 45 0.76 15.03 -21.65
C GLY A 45 0.78 13.98 -20.55
N ARG A 46 0.05 12.88 -20.75
CA ARG A 46 0.06 11.76 -19.80
C ARG A 46 1.44 11.16 -19.66
N ASP A 47 2.13 10.91 -20.77
CA ASP A 47 3.49 10.33 -20.75
C ASP A 47 4.48 11.23 -20.01
N ALA A 48 4.36 12.54 -20.18
CA ALA A 48 5.21 13.51 -19.50
C ALA A 48 5.01 13.52 -17.98
N MET A 49 3.84 13.09 -17.50
CA MET A 49 3.52 13.06 -16.07
C MET A 49 3.83 11.71 -15.40
N LEU A 50 4.28 10.71 -16.15
CA LEU A 50 4.76 9.45 -15.57
C LEU A 50 5.94 9.74 -14.64
N GLY A 51 5.94 9.14 -13.45
CA GLY A 51 6.94 9.39 -12.42
C GLY A 51 6.65 10.58 -11.52
N SER A 52 5.67 11.41 -11.86
CA SER A 52 5.22 12.53 -11.03
C SER A 52 4.41 12.04 -9.84
N GLY A 53 4.38 12.83 -8.76
CA GLY A 53 3.68 12.46 -7.53
C GLY A 53 2.24 12.92 -7.49
N LEU A 54 1.39 12.06 -6.94
CA LEU A 54 0.02 12.41 -6.53
C LEU A 54 -0.18 11.97 -5.08
N ASN A 55 -1.00 12.72 -4.35
CA ASN A 55 -1.33 12.34 -2.99
C ASN A 55 -2.40 11.24 -3.00
N CYS A 56 -2.08 10.11 -2.37
CA CYS A 56 -2.99 8.98 -2.24
C CYS A 56 -3.58 8.93 -0.83
N VAL A 57 -4.81 9.40 -0.69
CA VAL A 57 -5.53 9.41 0.60
C VAL A 57 -5.83 7.98 1.06
N ARG A 58 -6.04 7.04 0.14
CA ARG A 58 -6.33 5.65 0.47
C ARG A 58 -5.13 4.96 1.15
N CYS A 59 -3.90 5.35 0.80
CA CYS A 59 -2.71 4.91 1.53
C CYS A 59 -2.70 5.42 2.97
N ASP A 60 -3.10 6.68 3.18
CA ASP A 60 -3.17 7.26 4.53
C ASP A 60 -4.22 6.53 5.39
N ARG A 61 -5.24 5.97 4.77
CA ARG A 61 -6.29 5.19 5.44
C ARG A 61 -5.95 3.70 5.55
N LEU A 62 -4.79 3.28 5.07
CA LEU A 62 -4.35 1.88 5.08
C LEU A 62 -5.32 0.96 4.33
N GLU A 63 -5.91 1.44 3.25
CA GLU A 63 -6.84 0.66 2.42
C GLU A 63 -6.09 -0.17 1.39
N LEU A 64 -6.29 -1.50 1.43
CA LEU A 64 -5.72 -2.41 0.44
C LEU A 64 -6.41 -2.20 -0.92
N PRO A 65 -5.64 -2.06 -2.02
CA PRO A 65 -6.23 -2.02 -3.36
C PRO A 65 -6.96 -3.31 -3.73
N ASP A 66 -7.97 -3.21 -4.63
CA ASP A 66 -8.87 -4.32 -4.92
C ASP A 66 -8.28 -5.43 -5.78
N HIS A 67 -7.32 -5.15 -6.64
CA HIS A 67 -6.87 -6.08 -7.69
C HIS A 67 -5.59 -6.83 -7.34
N LEU A 68 -5.20 -6.84 -6.09
CA LEU A 68 -3.97 -7.51 -5.67
C LEU A 68 -4.20 -8.99 -5.44
N VAL A 69 -3.13 -9.76 -5.65
CA VAL A 69 -3.13 -11.21 -5.40
C VAL A 69 -2.14 -11.54 -4.30
N LEU A 70 -2.38 -12.64 -3.59
CA LEU A 70 -1.47 -13.13 -2.57
C LEU A 70 -0.17 -13.61 -3.23
N LEU A 71 0.95 -13.01 -2.83
CA LEU A 71 2.28 -13.34 -3.34
C LEU A 71 3.03 -14.29 -2.41
N GLN A 72 2.88 -14.08 -1.12
CA GLN A 72 3.62 -14.84 -0.10
C GLN A 72 2.84 -14.87 1.21
N HIS A 73 3.00 -15.95 1.95
CA HIS A 73 2.37 -16.21 3.23
C HIS A 73 3.44 -16.71 4.20
N LEU A 74 3.51 -16.12 5.37
CA LEU A 74 4.46 -16.50 6.42
C LEU A 74 3.75 -16.63 7.75
N GLU A 75 3.87 -17.79 8.39
CA GLU A 75 3.35 -18.01 9.74
C GLU A 75 4.46 -17.82 10.77
N CYS A 76 4.20 -16.99 11.78
CA CYS A 76 5.09 -16.79 12.92
C CYS A 76 4.41 -17.34 14.16
N ARG A 77 4.97 -18.40 14.74
CA ARG A 77 4.38 -19.12 15.87
C ARG A 77 5.31 -19.14 17.07
N ASP A 78 4.72 -19.23 18.26
CA ASP A 78 5.43 -19.48 19.54
C ASP A 78 6.56 -18.48 19.80
N GLY A 79 6.35 -17.22 19.43
CA GLY A 79 7.34 -16.17 19.61
C GLY A 79 8.44 -16.16 18.56
N ASP A 80 8.40 -17.07 17.59
CA ASP A 80 9.35 -17.11 16.49
C ASP A 80 9.00 -16.07 15.41
N MET A 81 9.97 -15.25 15.05
CA MET A 81 9.75 -14.15 14.13
C MET A 81 11.08 -13.79 13.43
N PRO A 82 11.07 -13.55 12.10
CA PRO A 82 12.28 -13.07 11.43
C PRO A 82 12.84 -11.82 12.10
N PRO A 83 14.17 -11.74 12.33
CA PRO A 83 14.77 -10.57 12.99
C PRO A 83 14.52 -9.25 12.29
N GLU A 84 14.34 -9.27 10.97
CA GLU A 84 14.07 -8.09 10.15
C GLU A 84 12.79 -7.36 10.57
N LEU A 85 11.79 -8.11 11.04
CA LEU A 85 10.53 -7.53 11.49
C LEU A 85 10.69 -6.71 12.77
N ARG A 86 11.65 -7.07 13.61
CA ARG A 86 11.97 -6.31 14.81
C ARG A 86 12.86 -5.11 14.51
N ALA A 87 13.81 -5.28 13.60
CA ALA A 87 14.75 -4.23 13.21
C ALA A 87 14.10 -3.14 12.35
N GLY A 88 13.13 -3.52 11.55
CA GLY A 88 12.45 -2.63 10.62
C GLY A 88 12.58 -3.10 9.18
N LEU A 89 11.46 -3.11 8.47
CA LEU A 89 11.35 -3.63 7.11
C LEU A 89 10.37 -2.77 6.32
N ALA A 90 10.65 -2.54 5.04
CA ALA A 90 9.72 -1.93 4.10
C ALA A 90 9.59 -2.83 2.88
N THR A 91 8.36 -3.01 2.40
CA THR A 91 8.14 -3.73 1.15
C THR A 91 8.48 -2.86 -0.05
N GLN A 92 8.73 -3.50 -1.18
CA GLN A 92 8.96 -2.80 -2.45
C GLN A 92 7.68 -2.16 -2.97
N ALA A 93 7.82 -1.28 -3.95
CA ALA A 93 6.68 -0.62 -4.59
C ALA A 93 5.63 -1.65 -5.04
N GLY A 94 4.37 -1.35 -4.77
CA GLY A 94 3.23 -2.19 -5.16
C GLY A 94 2.93 -3.36 -4.24
N VAL A 95 3.79 -3.68 -3.27
CA VAL A 95 3.58 -4.82 -2.36
C VAL A 95 3.07 -4.35 -1.02
N TRP A 96 1.87 -4.79 -0.68
CA TRP A 96 1.20 -4.52 0.59
C TRP A 96 1.43 -5.66 1.57
N THR A 97 1.49 -5.36 2.85
CA THR A 97 1.57 -6.35 3.92
C THR A 97 0.27 -6.36 4.71
N ARG A 98 -0.24 -7.56 4.97
CA ARG A 98 -1.38 -7.78 5.86
C ARG A 98 -0.91 -8.58 7.07
N ILE A 99 -1.20 -8.09 8.28
CA ILE A 99 -0.86 -8.76 9.52
C ILE A 99 -2.14 -9.26 10.18
N LEU A 100 -2.19 -10.57 10.41
CA LEU A 100 -3.32 -11.27 11.03
C LEU A 100 -2.85 -11.91 12.32
N VAL A 101 -3.30 -11.41 13.45
CA VAL A 101 -2.96 -11.98 14.78
C VAL A 101 -3.95 -13.10 15.10
N GLN A 102 -3.41 -14.23 15.54
CA GLN A 102 -4.24 -15.41 15.88
C GLN A 102 -4.73 -15.35 17.31
N GLU A 103 -3.91 -14.82 18.22
CA GLU A 103 -4.23 -14.74 19.65
C GLU A 103 -3.47 -13.57 20.28
N GLY A 104 -4.12 -12.84 21.20
CA GLY A 104 -3.49 -11.72 21.87
C GLY A 104 -3.43 -10.45 21.02
N GLN A 105 -2.38 -9.69 21.17
CA GLN A 105 -2.17 -8.46 20.43
C GLN A 105 -0.72 -8.28 19.99
N LEU A 106 -0.54 -7.58 18.89
CA LEU A 106 0.77 -7.29 18.32
C LEU A 106 0.89 -5.79 18.10
N ILE A 107 2.00 -5.23 18.56
CA ILE A 107 2.28 -3.80 18.43
C ILE A 107 3.21 -3.59 17.25
N CYS A 108 2.80 -2.70 16.36
CA CYS A 108 3.53 -2.39 15.14
C CYS A 108 3.76 -0.87 15.05
N HIS A 109 4.99 -0.49 14.77
CA HIS A 109 5.35 0.90 14.50
C HIS A 109 5.45 1.12 13.00
N LEU A 110 4.77 2.15 12.51
CA LEU A 110 4.90 2.62 11.13
C LEU A 110 5.78 3.86 11.11
N GLY A 111 6.74 3.88 10.19
CA GLY A 111 7.59 5.05 9.97
C GLY A 111 6.90 6.16 9.19
N GLU A 112 7.67 7.18 8.84
CA GLU A 112 7.18 8.31 8.05
C GLU A 112 6.63 7.84 6.68
N PRO A 113 5.62 8.52 6.13
CA PRO A 113 4.98 9.74 6.64
C PRO A 113 3.85 9.46 7.65
N LEU A 114 3.51 8.19 7.91
CA LEU A 114 2.40 7.83 8.81
C LEU A 114 2.76 8.03 10.28
N ALA A 115 3.96 7.63 10.69
CA ALA A 115 4.52 7.82 12.03
C ALA A 115 3.54 7.40 13.14
N ASN A 116 2.93 6.22 12.99
CA ASN A 116 1.90 5.70 13.89
C ASN A 116 2.36 4.45 14.62
N ARG A 117 1.84 4.27 15.83
CA ARG A 117 1.92 3.03 16.58
C ARG A 117 0.55 2.36 16.55
N LEU A 118 0.48 1.17 15.96
CA LEU A 118 -0.78 0.47 15.73
C LEU A 118 -0.78 -0.87 16.47
N ILE A 119 -1.98 -1.32 16.83
CA ILE A 119 -2.18 -2.60 17.54
C ILE A 119 -3.06 -3.51 16.66
N ALA A 120 -2.53 -4.69 16.34
CA ALA A 120 -3.29 -5.74 15.68
C ALA A 120 -3.83 -6.72 16.72
N THR A 121 -5.06 -7.16 16.53
CA THR A 121 -5.72 -8.20 17.35
C THR A 121 -6.40 -9.19 16.42
N PRO A 122 -6.89 -10.34 16.93
CA PRO A 122 -7.65 -11.28 16.08
C PRO A 122 -8.88 -10.66 15.41
N LEU A 123 -9.42 -9.57 15.97
CA LEU A 123 -10.58 -8.86 15.42
C LEU A 123 -10.20 -7.61 14.61
N ALA A 124 -8.93 -7.23 14.61
CA ALA A 124 -8.46 -6.02 13.96
C ALA A 124 -7.11 -6.28 13.27
N GLU A 125 -7.16 -6.63 12.00
CA GLU A 125 -5.97 -6.82 11.17
C GLU A 125 -5.31 -5.49 10.81
N LEU A 126 -4.03 -5.53 10.45
CA LEU A 126 -3.30 -4.36 9.95
C LEU A 126 -2.97 -4.52 8.49
N MET A 127 -3.12 -3.43 7.74
CA MET A 127 -2.60 -3.29 6.39
C MET A 127 -1.45 -2.29 6.41
N ILE A 128 -0.34 -2.63 5.79
CA ILE A 128 0.83 -1.76 5.70
C ILE A 128 1.10 -1.44 4.25
N PRO A 129 1.09 -0.15 3.87
CA PRO A 129 1.35 0.25 2.49
C PRO A 129 2.76 -0.07 2.03
N PRO A 130 2.98 -0.18 0.71
CA PRO A 130 4.33 -0.35 0.16
C PRO A 130 5.26 0.79 0.55
N GLU A 131 6.55 0.48 0.65
CA GLU A 131 7.62 1.45 0.87
C GLU A 131 7.49 2.24 2.18
N VAL A 132 6.68 1.77 3.12
CA VAL A 132 6.57 2.32 4.47
C VAL A 132 7.34 1.42 5.42
N LEU A 133 8.30 1.97 6.14
CA LEU A 133 9.05 1.22 7.14
C LEU A 133 8.12 0.82 8.28
N TYR A 134 8.16 -0.45 8.67
CA TYR A 134 7.43 -0.93 9.84
C TYR A 134 8.29 -1.86 10.67
N SER A 135 8.00 -1.93 11.97
CA SER A 135 8.66 -2.84 12.89
C SER A 135 7.68 -3.37 13.92
N ILE A 136 7.95 -4.59 14.41
CA ILE A 136 7.16 -5.24 15.45
C ILE A 136 7.84 -4.99 16.79
N GLU A 137 7.11 -4.36 17.72
CA GLU A 137 7.61 -4.04 19.07
C GLU A 137 7.43 -5.21 20.05
N SER A 138 6.35 -5.96 19.92
CA SER A 138 5.99 -7.02 20.88
C SER A 138 7.12 -8.05 21.07
N ASP A 139 7.45 -8.35 22.34
CA ASP A 139 8.52 -9.28 22.69
C ASP A 139 8.15 -10.06 23.98
N PRO A 140 7.86 -11.37 23.89
CA PRO A 140 7.76 -12.13 22.65
C PRO A 140 6.52 -11.73 21.85
N PRO A 141 6.54 -11.85 20.51
CA PRO A 141 5.36 -11.59 19.70
C PRO A 141 4.34 -12.72 19.90
N PRO A 142 3.04 -12.43 19.73
CA PRO A 142 2.03 -13.50 19.66
C PRO A 142 2.19 -14.29 18.37
N SER A 143 1.43 -15.37 18.22
CA SER A 143 1.34 -16.06 16.93
C SER A 143 0.55 -15.21 15.96
N PHE A 144 1.12 -14.99 14.76
CA PHE A 144 0.51 -14.15 13.74
C PHE A 144 0.91 -14.62 12.34
N ILE A 145 0.18 -14.12 11.35
CA ILE A 145 0.41 -14.42 9.93
C ILE A 145 0.73 -13.13 9.21
N LEU A 146 1.76 -13.17 8.37
CA LEU A 146 2.06 -12.14 7.39
C LEU A 146 1.63 -12.62 6.01
N GLU A 147 0.88 -11.78 5.32
CA GLU A 147 0.53 -12.00 3.93
C GLU A 147 1.03 -10.82 3.10
N TYR A 148 1.64 -11.09 1.97
CA TYR A 148 2.12 -10.07 1.04
C TYR A 148 1.27 -10.12 -0.22
N TYR A 149 0.71 -8.97 -0.58
CA TYR A 149 -0.15 -8.79 -1.74
C TYR A 149 0.49 -7.85 -2.74
N GLY A 150 0.39 -8.18 -4.00
CA GLY A 150 0.91 -7.33 -5.06
C GLY A 150 0.15 -7.54 -6.36
N PRO A 151 0.53 -6.82 -7.43
CA PRO A 151 -0.13 -7.00 -8.71
C PRO A 151 0.14 -8.38 -9.28
N GLN A 152 -0.81 -8.92 -10.01
CA GLN A 152 -0.64 -10.18 -10.72
C GLN A 152 0.47 -10.02 -11.75
N ARG A 153 1.49 -10.86 -11.65
CA ARG A 153 2.59 -10.84 -12.62
C ARG A 153 2.11 -11.44 -13.94
N PRO A 154 2.47 -10.85 -15.08
CA PRO A 154 2.20 -11.49 -16.36
C PRO A 154 2.92 -12.84 -16.43
N SER A 155 2.20 -13.85 -16.89
CA SER A 155 2.70 -15.21 -17.05
C SER A 155 3.68 -15.31 -18.24
#